data_8e835746e7c65bb706030659f8f73a30
#
_entry.id   8e835746e7c65bb706030659f8f73a30
#
_cell.length_a   1.000
_cell.length_b   1.000
_cell.length_c   1.000
_cell.angle_alpha   90.00
_cell.angle_beta   90.00
_cell.angle_gamma   90.00
#
_symmetry.space_group_name_H-M   'P 1'
#
loop_
_entity.id
_entity.type
_entity.pdbx_description
1 polymer ?
#
loop_
_entity_poly.entity_id
_entity_poly.type
_entity_poly.pdbx_seq_one_letter_code
_entity_poly.pdbx_strand_id
1 'polypeptide(L)'
;AAPCTNNTFKSDIENIIYIRAKGVKIIGRSKLFTQNAKKSEYGHPSEKPLSIIKSLILTSSSDGELVFDPFMGSGTTAAACKELNRNFIGCEIEAKYCEMAEKRLRETTKGLI
;
A
#
# COMPACT_ATOMS: atom_id res chain seq x y z
N ALA A 1 1.21 27.11 25.22
CA ALA A 1 1.57 25.72 25.36
C ALA A 1 2.26 25.28 24.07
N ALA A 2 3.41 24.74 24.21
CA ALA A 2 4.08 24.17 23.06
C ALA A 2 3.27 22.97 22.58
N PRO A 3 2.60 23.03 21.45
CA PRO A 3 1.79 21.94 20.94
C PRO A 3 2.63 20.70 20.61
N CYS A 4 3.92 20.86 20.61
CA CYS A 4 4.87 19.80 20.30
C CYS A 4 5.57 19.22 21.52
N THR A 5 5.05 19.48 22.72
CA THR A 5 5.64 18.95 23.95
C THR A 5 5.77 17.43 23.95
N ASN A 6 4.90 16.75 23.28
CA ASN A 6 4.88 15.30 23.21
C ASN A 6 5.63 14.74 22.00
N ASN A 7 6.13 15.60 21.12
CA ASN A 7 6.66 15.12 19.88
C ASN A 7 7.53 16.18 19.20
N THR A 8 8.70 16.36 19.75
CA THR A 8 9.66 17.33 19.26
C THR A 8 10.16 17.03 17.86
N PHE A 9 10.16 15.75 17.45
CA PHE A 9 10.56 15.32 16.13
C PHE A 9 9.60 14.25 15.61
N LYS A 10 8.69 14.68 14.77
CA LYS A 10 7.90 13.74 13.99
C LYS A 10 8.73 13.27 12.82
N SER A 11 8.93 11.98 12.69
CA SER A 11 9.57 11.44 11.50
C SER A 11 8.63 11.59 10.31
N ASP A 12 9.06 12.31 9.32
CA ASP A 12 8.36 12.43 8.04
C ASP A 12 8.72 11.31 7.07
N ILE A 13 9.52 10.35 7.55
CA ILE A 13 10.08 9.28 6.74
C ILE A 13 9.61 7.93 7.30
N GLU A 14 9.01 7.12 6.46
CA GLU A 14 8.80 5.70 6.70
C GLU A 14 9.82 4.88 5.92
N ASN A 15 10.42 3.91 6.58
CA ASN A 15 11.38 3.02 5.97
C ASN A 15 10.69 1.79 5.38
N ILE A 16 11.12 1.39 4.20
CA ILE A 16 10.70 0.16 3.55
C ILE A 16 11.90 -0.77 3.53
N ILE A 17 11.75 -1.95 4.15
CA ILE A 17 12.76 -3.01 4.08
C ILE A 17 12.41 -3.90 2.89
N TYR A 18 13.35 -4.04 1.99
CA TYR A 18 13.19 -4.88 0.81
C TYR A 18 14.05 -6.13 0.92
N ILE A 19 13.40 -7.29 0.85
CA ILE A 19 14.05 -8.59 0.86
C ILE A 19 13.61 -9.34 -0.39
N ARG A 20 14.55 -9.91 -1.12
CA ARG A 20 14.24 -10.72 -2.30
C ARG A 20 14.92 -12.08 -2.27
N ALA A 21 14.30 -13.06 -2.90
CA ALA A 21 14.94 -14.34 -3.15
C ALA A 21 16.05 -14.20 -4.20
N LYS A 22 17.04 -15.07 -4.13
CA LYS A 22 18.13 -15.13 -5.12
C LYS A 22 17.56 -15.36 -6.52
N GLY A 23 18.03 -14.58 -7.50
CA GLY A 23 17.62 -14.70 -8.89
C GLY A 23 16.37 -13.90 -9.27
N VAL A 24 15.66 -13.32 -8.33
CA VAL A 24 14.53 -12.44 -8.62
C VAL A 24 15.04 -11.09 -9.13
N LYS A 25 14.52 -10.66 -10.27
CA LYS A 25 14.84 -9.34 -10.83
C LYS A 25 13.89 -8.29 -10.26
N ILE A 26 14.41 -7.11 -9.99
CA ILE A 26 13.61 -5.93 -9.67
C ILE A 26 13.45 -5.11 -10.94
N ILE A 27 12.21 -4.73 -11.21
CA ILE A 27 11.87 -3.85 -12.33
C ILE A 27 11.72 -2.45 -11.75
N GLY A 28 12.66 -1.57 -12.01
CA GLY A 28 12.63 -0.19 -11.54
C GLY A 28 13.85 0.22 -10.74
N ARG A 29 14.07 1.51 -10.66
CA ARG A 29 15.33 2.08 -10.16
C ARG A 29 15.17 3.06 -9.00
N SER A 30 13.98 3.50 -8.70
CA SER A 30 13.77 4.47 -7.64
C SER A 30 13.75 3.81 -6.28
N LYS A 31 14.58 4.29 -5.39
CA LYS A 31 14.61 3.87 -3.98
C LYS A 31 13.96 4.91 -3.05
N LEU A 32 13.60 6.05 -3.59
CA LEU A 32 12.98 7.13 -2.85
C LEU A 32 11.58 7.40 -3.40
N PHE A 33 10.62 7.32 -2.54
CA PHE A 33 9.24 7.68 -2.83
C PHE A 33 8.89 8.93 -2.03
N THR A 34 8.37 9.93 -2.70
CA THR A 34 7.90 11.14 -2.06
C THR A 34 6.42 11.32 -2.30
N GLN A 35 5.70 11.60 -1.24
CA GLN A 35 4.28 11.91 -1.28
C GLN A 35 3.92 12.88 -0.17
N ASN A 36 3.09 13.86 -0.48
CA ASN A 36 2.52 14.72 0.53
C ASN A 36 1.64 13.91 1.47
N ALA A 37 1.75 14.19 2.76
CA ALA A 37 0.87 13.58 3.75
C ALA A 37 -0.58 13.90 3.41
N LYS A 38 -1.37 12.88 3.13
CA LYS A 38 -2.80 12.99 2.93
C LYS A 38 -3.53 12.46 4.13
N LYS A 39 -4.67 13.07 4.44
CA LYS A 39 -5.60 12.48 5.37
C LYS A 39 -6.06 11.12 4.84
N SER A 40 -6.21 10.15 5.73
CA SER A 40 -6.75 8.85 5.37
C SER A 40 -8.10 9.02 4.65
N GLU A 41 -8.18 8.48 3.46
CA GLU A 41 -9.39 8.54 2.63
C GLU A 41 -10.48 7.60 3.16
N TYR A 42 -10.06 6.48 3.75
CA TYR A 42 -10.94 5.42 4.23
C TYR A 42 -10.98 5.30 5.75
N GLY A 43 -10.39 6.24 6.48
CA GLY A 43 -10.46 6.30 7.94
C GLY A 43 -9.53 5.33 8.68
N HIS A 44 -8.66 4.61 7.98
CA HIS A 44 -7.65 3.77 8.64
C HIS A 44 -6.49 4.62 9.13
N PRO A 45 -6.08 4.52 10.42
CA PRO A 45 -5.06 5.40 11.00
C PRO A 45 -3.68 5.25 10.38
N SER A 46 -3.38 4.11 9.77
CA SER A 46 -2.09 3.80 9.14
C SER A 46 -2.23 3.51 7.64
N GLU A 47 -3.21 4.12 6.98
CA GLU A 47 -3.41 3.94 5.55
C GLU A 47 -2.20 4.41 4.75
N LYS A 48 -1.68 3.52 3.93
CA LYS A 48 -0.53 3.81 3.07
C LYS A 48 -0.96 4.51 1.79
N PRO A 49 -0.16 5.44 1.26
CA PRO A 49 -0.47 6.12 0.00
C PRO A 49 -0.55 5.12 -1.16
N LEU A 50 -1.66 5.15 -1.88
CA LEU A 50 -1.92 4.25 -3.01
C LEU A 50 -0.83 4.31 -4.07
N SER A 51 -0.34 5.52 -4.39
CA SER A 51 0.70 5.72 -5.41
C SER A 51 2.02 5.04 -5.07
N ILE A 52 2.41 5.04 -3.80
CA ILE A 52 3.63 4.37 -3.34
C ILE A 52 3.45 2.85 -3.43
N ILE A 53 2.33 2.33 -2.96
CA ILE A 53 2.04 0.89 -3.04
C ILE A 53 1.98 0.43 -4.50
N LYS A 54 1.37 1.19 -5.39
CA LYS A 54 1.38 0.89 -6.84
C LYS A 54 2.79 0.83 -7.40
N SER A 55 3.65 1.78 -7.05
CA SER A 55 5.05 1.77 -7.48
C SER A 55 5.81 0.54 -6.99
N LEU A 56 5.60 0.13 -5.74
CA LEU A 56 6.22 -1.07 -5.18
C LEU A 56 5.74 -2.34 -5.91
N ILE A 57 4.45 -2.45 -6.19
CA ILE A 57 3.88 -3.59 -6.91
C ILE A 57 4.43 -3.66 -8.34
N LEU A 58 4.49 -2.53 -9.04
CA LEU A 58 5.03 -2.46 -10.40
C LEU A 58 6.49 -2.87 -10.48
N THR A 59 7.30 -2.49 -9.47
CA THR A 59 8.73 -2.82 -9.45
C THR A 59 9.02 -4.26 -9.05
N SER A 60 8.11 -4.91 -8.34
CA SER A 60 8.35 -6.23 -7.72
C SER A 60 7.51 -7.36 -8.31
N SER A 61 6.60 -7.05 -9.20
CA SER A 61 5.72 -8.06 -9.81
C SER A 61 5.41 -7.76 -11.27
N SER A 62 4.92 -8.77 -11.96
CA SER A 62 4.44 -8.70 -13.33
C SER A 62 2.92 -8.88 -13.38
N ASP A 63 2.34 -8.54 -14.52
CA ASP A 63 0.93 -8.72 -14.79
C ASP A 63 0.45 -10.15 -14.49
N GLY A 64 -0.66 -10.29 -13.80
CA GLY A 64 -1.24 -11.58 -13.41
C GLY A 64 -0.58 -12.27 -12.22
N GLU A 65 0.54 -11.77 -11.72
CA GLU A 65 1.19 -12.36 -10.54
C GLU A 65 0.39 -12.12 -9.26
N LEU A 66 0.63 -12.96 -8.27
CA LEU A 66 -0.03 -12.93 -6.97
C LEU A 66 0.73 -12.05 -5.97
N VAL A 67 0.02 -11.12 -5.38
CA VAL A 67 0.50 -10.28 -4.28
C VAL A 67 -0.22 -10.71 -2.99
N PHE A 68 0.55 -10.88 -1.92
CA PHE A 68 0.02 -11.23 -0.61
C PHE A 68 0.30 -10.11 0.39
N ASP A 69 -0.76 -9.67 1.07
CA ASP A 69 -0.67 -8.69 2.15
C ASP A 69 -1.33 -9.25 3.42
N PRO A 70 -0.55 -9.70 4.41
CA PRO A 70 -1.09 -10.26 5.64
C PRO A 70 -1.71 -9.23 6.59
N PHE A 71 -1.53 -7.93 6.33
CA PHE A 71 -2.01 -6.82 7.15
C PHE A 71 -2.68 -5.76 6.29
N MET A 72 -3.67 -6.16 5.50
CA MET A 72 -4.20 -5.33 4.42
C MET A 72 -4.94 -4.05 4.86
N GLY A 73 -5.38 -3.98 6.12
CA GLY A 73 -6.09 -2.81 6.63
C GLY A 73 -7.29 -2.42 5.77
N SER A 74 -7.34 -1.18 5.35
CA SER A 74 -8.40 -0.64 4.48
C SER A 74 -8.30 -1.06 3.01
N GLY A 75 -7.34 -1.92 2.66
CA GLY A 75 -7.24 -2.52 1.33
C GLY A 75 -6.51 -1.70 0.27
N THR A 76 -5.56 -0.87 0.64
CA THR A 76 -4.74 -0.11 -0.33
C THR A 76 -4.00 -1.04 -1.29
N THR A 77 -3.37 -2.10 -0.79
CA THR A 77 -2.68 -3.09 -1.62
C THR A 77 -3.64 -3.82 -2.55
N ALA A 78 -4.82 -4.18 -2.05
CA ALA A 78 -5.85 -4.85 -2.85
C ALA A 78 -6.34 -3.95 -4.00
N ALA A 79 -6.62 -2.69 -3.72
CA ALA A 79 -7.02 -1.71 -4.72
C ALA A 79 -5.92 -1.51 -5.78
N ALA A 80 -4.67 -1.37 -5.34
CA ALA A 80 -3.52 -1.26 -6.24
C ALA A 80 -3.38 -2.48 -7.15
N CYS A 81 -3.52 -3.68 -6.61
CA CYS A 81 -3.46 -4.91 -7.39
C CYS A 81 -4.56 -4.98 -8.44
N LYS A 82 -5.78 -4.58 -8.09
CA LYS A 82 -6.89 -4.54 -9.03
C LYS A 82 -6.63 -3.57 -10.18
N GLU A 83 -6.15 -2.37 -9.88
CA GLU A 83 -5.80 -1.39 -10.90
C GLU A 83 -4.65 -1.84 -11.80
N LEU A 84 -3.70 -2.57 -11.26
CA LEU A 84 -2.49 -3.01 -11.96
C LEU A 84 -2.58 -4.44 -12.52
N ASN A 85 -3.75 -5.07 -12.48
CA ASN A 85 -3.98 -6.43 -12.96
C ASN A 85 -3.10 -7.49 -12.27
N ARG A 86 -2.93 -7.37 -10.96
CA ARG A 86 -2.34 -8.43 -10.13
C ARG A 86 -3.43 -9.19 -9.41
N ASN A 87 -3.18 -10.48 -9.16
CA ASN A 87 -4.00 -11.25 -8.23
C ASN A 87 -3.64 -10.86 -6.79
N PHE A 88 -4.58 -10.99 -5.88
CA PHE A 88 -4.40 -10.53 -4.52
C PHE A 88 -4.97 -11.51 -3.50
N ILE A 89 -4.22 -11.73 -2.43
CA ILE A 89 -4.69 -12.35 -1.19
C ILE A 89 -4.33 -11.42 -0.05
N GLY A 90 -5.30 -11.09 0.78
CA GLY A 90 -5.10 -10.24 1.95
C GLY A 90 -5.73 -10.84 3.19
N CYS A 91 -5.16 -10.49 4.34
CA CYS A 91 -5.69 -10.83 5.65
C CYS A 91 -5.87 -9.56 6.46
N GLU A 92 -6.95 -9.51 7.23
CA GLU A 92 -7.23 -8.43 8.17
C GLU A 92 -8.01 -9.00 9.35
N ILE A 93 -7.60 -8.68 10.56
CA ILE A 93 -8.22 -9.17 11.78
C ILE A 93 -9.47 -8.38 12.19
N GLU A 94 -9.50 -7.09 11.85
CA GLU A 94 -10.58 -6.18 12.18
C GLU A 94 -11.69 -6.23 11.13
N ALA A 95 -12.85 -6.72 11.51
CA ALA A 95 -13.99 -6.86 10.59
C ALA A 95 -14.35 -5.54 9.89
N LYS A 96 -14.31 -4.42 10.60
CA LYS A 96 -14.59 -3.09 10.03
C LYS A 96 -13.64 -2.73 8.89
N TYR A 97 -12.37 -3.11 8.97
CA TYR A 97 -11.39 -2.86 7.91
C TYR A 97 -11.56 -3.85 6.76
N CYS A 98 -11.97 -5.08 7.01
CA CYS A 98 -12.36 -6.01 5.96
C CYS A 98 -13.50 -5.44 5.11
N GLU A 99 -14.54 -4.90 5.75
CA GLU A 99 -15.67 -4.27 5.07
C GLU A 99 -15.24 -3.04 4.26
N MET A 100 -14.36 -2.23 4.81
CA MET A 100 -13.77 -1.09 4.09
C MET A 100 -12.99 -1.54 2.85
N ALA A 101 -12.17 -2.56 2.99
CA ALA A 101 -11.39 -3.12 1.89
C ALA A 101 -12.29 -3.68 0.79
N GLU A 102 -13.33 -4.42 1.15
CA GLU A 102 -14.31 -4.95 0.20
C GLU A 102 -15.06 -3.84 -0.53
N LYS A 103 -15.49 -2.81 0.19
CA LYS A 103 -16.12 -1.62 -0.40
C LYS A 103 -15.19 -0.94 -1.38
N ARG A 104 -13.95 -0.70 -0.96
CA ARG A 104 -12.92 -0.08 -1.79
C ARG A 104 -12.67 -0.88 -3.06
N LEU A 105 -12.58 -2.21 -2.97
CA LEU A 105 -12.43 -3.07 -4.13
C LEU A 105 -13.61 -3.01 -5.09
N ARG A 106 -14.84 -2.91 -4.60
CA ARG A 106 -16.02 -2.72 -5.46
C ARG A 106 -15.96 -1.40 -6.22
N GLU A 107 -15.49 -0.34 -5.58
CA GLU A 107 -15.39 1.00 -6.14
C GLU A 107 -14.16 1.18 -7.06
N THR A 108 -13.17 0.34 -6.91
CA THR A 108 -11.94 0.40 -7.72
C THR A 108 -12.17 -0.20 -9.10
N THR A 109 -11.84 0.55 -10.13
CA THR A 109 -11.90 0.09 -11.52
C THR A 109 -10.68 -0.77 -11.84
N LYS A 110 -10.87 -1.87 -12.54
CA LYS A 110 -9.76 -2.65 -13.07
C LYS A 110 -8.99 -1.82 -14.10
N GLY A 111 -7.68 -1.82 -14.00
CA GLY A 111 -6.83 -1.14 -14.97
C GLY A 111 -6.99 -1.70 -16.37
N LEU A 112 -6.96 -0.84 -17.35
CA LEU A 112 -6.85 -1.20 -18.76
C LEU A 112 -5.38 -1.53 -19.07
N ILE A 113 -5.17 -2.68 -19.58
CA ILE A 113 -3.83 -3.16 -19.98
C ILE A 113 -3.84 -3.46 -21.46
#